data_a73bd576eabdf2bbd1ba315a8298bc94
#
_entry.id   a73bd576eabdf2bbd1ba315a8298bc94
#
_cell.length_a   1.000
_cell.length_b   1.000
_cell.length_c   1.000
_cell.angle_alpha   90.00
_cell.angle_beta   90.00
_cell.angle_gamma   90.00
#
_symmetry.space_group_name_H-M   'P 1'
#
loop_
_entity.id
_entity.type
_entity.pdbx_description
1 polymer ?
#
loop_
_entity_poly.entity_id
_entity_poly.type
_entity_poly.pdbx_seq_one_letter_code
_entity_poly.pdbx_strand_id
1 'polypeptide(L)'
;KEALRVQRVDEQDRTQIDEEIIECEAWTRYTFPVRAGQYSQFVWDYKCFSGIDHIENPTEDGVFKIVNDYTGEGWNEQVDDELGNFDYLMGANIDFRNHAVTEEIKYWARWVMEQTGCDGFRLDAVKHIPAWFYKAWIEHVQEVAPQPLFIVAEYWSHEVEKLQQYIDLVEGKTMLFDAPLQMKFHEASRQGRDYDMSQIFSGTLVEADPFHAVTLVTNHDTQPLQALEAPVEPWFKPLAYALILLRENGVPSVFYPDLFGASYEDTGGDGQTYAIEMPVIEQLHELIDARQRFAHGVQTLW
;
A
#
# COMPACT_ATOMS: atom_id res chain seq x y z
N LYS A 1 24.09 -13.62 3.73
CA LYS A 1 24.69 -12.37 4.19
C LYS A 1 25.83 -11.97 3.25
N GLU A 2 26.12 -10.70 3.21
CA GLU A 2 27.30 -10.13 2.54
C GLU A 2 27.82 -8.92 3.32
N ALA A 3 29.10 -8.58 3.11
CA ALA A 3 29.73 -7.41 3.70
C ALA A 3 29.32 -6.16 2.92
N LEU A 4 28.95 -5.09 3.64
CA LEU A 4 28.60 -3.80 3.08
C LEU A 4 28.94 -2.66 4.05
N ARG A 5 28.73 -1.44 3.61
CA ARG A 5 28.92 -0.22 4.40
C ARG A 5 27.59 0.49 4.55
N VAL A 6 27.30 0.98 5.73
CA VAL A 6 26.05 1.70 6.02
C VAL A 6 26.34 2.97 6.82
N GLN A 7 25.38 3.86 6.85
CA GLN A 7 25.31 5.04 7.71
C GLN A 7 24.00 4.97 8.51
N ARG A 8 24.04 5.32 9.78
CA ARG A 8 22.85 5.40 10.63
C ARG A 8 21.97 6.57 10.18
N VAL A 9 20.67 6.37 10.26
CA VAL A 9 19.65 7.37 9.94
C VAL A 9 18.80 7.66 11.16
N ASP A 10 18.46 8.92 11.37
CA ASP A 10 17.49 9.30 12.40
C ASP A 10 16.09 8.75 12.06
N GLU A 11 15.45 8.10 13.02
CA GLU A 11 14.15 7.47 12.80
C GLU A 11 12.99 8.45 12.69
N GLN A 12 13.15 9.67 13.21
CA GLN A 12 12.12 10.71 13.18
C GLN A 12 12.33 11.74 12.06
N ASP A 13 13.55 11.82 11.52
CA ASP A 13 13.90 12.66 10.37
C ASP A 13 14.85 11.90 9.45
N ARG A 14 14.34 11.23 8.46
CA ARG A 14 15.08 10.37 7.52
C ARG A 14 16.10 11.14 6.67
N THR A 15 16.04 12.47 6.65
CA THR A 15 17.03 13.30 5.97
C THR A 15 18.33 13.46 6.79
N GLN A 16 18.28 13.13 8.10
CA GLN A 16 19.45 13.15 8.97
C GLN A 16 20.19 11.81 8.90
N ILE A 17 21.25 11.78 8.14
CA ILE A 17 22.12 10.61 7.92
C ILE A 17 23.47 10.93 8.56
N ASP A 18 23.94 10.05 9.45
CA ASP A 18 25.23 10.19 10.12
C ASP A 18 26.38 10.18 9.08
N GLU A 19 27.43 10.97 9.35
CA GLU A 19 28.66 10.95 8.52
C GLU A 19 29.51 9.68 8.76
N GLU A 20 29.33 9.02 9.89
CA GLU A 20 30.08 7.82 10.25
C GLU A 20 29.67 6.63 9.38
N ILE A 21 30.65 5.99 8.75
CA ILE A 21 30.43 4.78 7.95
C ILE A 21 30.72 3.56 8.82
N ILE A 22 29.74 2.67 8.94
CA ILE A 22 29.84 1.41 9.66
C ILE A 22 30.07 0.29 8.64
N GLU A 23 31.17 -0.47 8.79
CA GLU A 23 31.38 -1.72 8.06
C GLU A 23 30.66 -2.85 8.79
N CYS A 24 29.81 -3.59 8.08
CA CYS A 24 28.95 -4.61 8.67
C CYS A 24 28.65 -5.76 7.69
N GLU A 25 27.90 -6.75 8.15
CA GLU A 25 27.23 -7.74 7.32
C GLU A 25 25.71 -7.55 7.39
N ALA A 26 25.01 -7.81 6.28
CA ALA A 26 23.55 -7.82 6.28
C ALA A 26 22.96 -8.86 5.33
N TRP A 27 21.65 -9.08 5.46
CA TRP A 27 20.87 -10.00 4.62
C TRP A 27 20.36 -9.29 3.36
N THR A 28 21.28 -8.97 2.46
CA THR A 28 20.98 -8.27 1.20
C THR A 28 21.29 -9.11 -0.05
N ARG A 29 21.79 -10.35 0.13
CA ARG A 29 22.12 -11.21 -1.01
C ARG A 29 21.12 -12.35 -1.19
N TYR A 30 20.40 -12.33 -2.33
CA TYR A 30 19.38 -13.32 -2.68
C TYR A 30 19.69 -13.93 -4.05
N THR A 31 19.97 -15.22 -4.09
CA THR A 31 20.37 -15.98 -5.30
C THR A 31 19.27 -16.89 -5.86
N PHE A 32 18.21 -17.10 -5.09
CA PHE A 32 17.07 -17.94 -5.47
C PHE A 32 17.46 -19.30 -6.11
N PRO A 33 18.17 -20.17 -5.40
CA PRO A 33 18.71 -21.41 -5.96
C PRO A 33 17.61 -22.35 -6.51
N VAL A 34 16.36 -22.20 -6.03
CA VAL A 34 15.21 -22.98 -6.51
C VAL A 34 14.86 -22.70 -7.97
N ARG A 35 15.28 -21.54 -8.52
CA ARG A 35 15.12 -21.24 -9.95
C ARG A 35 15.84 -22.25 -10.85
N ALA A 36 16.87 -22.94 -10.36
CA ALA A 36 17.64 -23.98 -11.08
C ALA A 36 18.09 -23.54 -12.49
N GLY A 37 18.46 -22.26 -12.65
CA GLY A 37 18.88 -21.68 -13.93
C GLY A 37 17.73 -21.33 -14.89
N GLN A 38 16.49 -21.48 -14.45
CA GLN A 38 15.30 -21.04 -15.22
C GLN A 38 14.94 -19.60 -14.88
N TYR A 39 14.15 -18.96 -15.76
CA TYR A 39 13.68 -17.57 -15.61
C TYR A 39 14.82 -16.56 -15.51
N SER A 40 14.72 -15.59 -14.62
CA SER A 40 15.76 -14.58 -14.42
C SER A 40 17.03 -15.13 -13.80
N GLN A 41 18.18 -14.65 -14.26
CA GLN A 41 19.51 -14.91 -13.68
C GLN A 41 19.95 -13.75 -12.75
N PHE A 42 19.07 -12.76 -12.52
CA PHE A 42 19.39 -11.61 -11.69
C PHE A 42 19.69 -12.02 -10.25
N VAL A 43 20.77 -11.50 -9.70
CA VAL A 43 21.17 -11.70 -8.32
C VAL A 43 20.95 -10.37 -7.58
N TRP A 44 20.11 -10.41 -6.59
CA TRP A 44 19.92 -9.30 -5.68
C TRP A 44 21.09 -9.23 -4.71
N ASP A 45 21.79 -8.13 -4.67
CA ASP A 45 22.87 -7.83 -3.71
C ASP A 45 22.67 -6.42 -3.11
N TYR A 46 23.55 -5.99 -2.21
CA TYR A 46 23.42 -4.70 -1.52
C TYR A 46 23.27 -3.50 -2.47
N LYS A 47 23.72 -3.59 -3.73
CA LYS A 47 23.56 -2.53 -4.74
C LYS A 47 22.13 -2.37 -5.23
N CYS A 48 21.27 -3.34 -4.91
CA CYS A 48 19.86 -3.31 -5.25
C CYS A 48 19.02 -2.59 -4.18
N PHE A 49 19.60 -2.20 -3.06
CA PHE A 49 18.87 -1.68 -1.90
C PHE A 49 19.40 -0.32 -1.46
N SER A 50 18.50 0.56 -1.03
CA SER A 50 18.81 1.89 -0.50
C SER A 50 19.03 1.89 1.01
N GLY A 51 18.36 0.99 1.76
CA GLY A 51 18.44 0.93 3.21
C GLY A 51 18.02 -0.42 3.79
N ILE A 52 18.32 -0.61 5.07
CA ILE A 52 18.01 -1.80 5.87
C ILE A 52 17.69 -1.42 7.32
N ASP A 53 17.04 -2.31 8.08
CA ASP A 53 16.70 -2.12 9.49
C ASP A 53 17.50 -2.98 10.47
N HIS A 54 18.38 -3.83 9.96
CA HIS A 54 19.21 -4.69 10.80
C HIS A 54 20.59 -4.90 10.19
N ILE A 55 21.62 -4.79 11.02
CA ILE A 55 23.01 -5.12 10.64
C ILE A 55 23.58 -6.19 11.58
N GLU A 56 24.62 -6.86 11.09
CA GLU A 56 25.36 -7.87 11.84
C GLU A 56 26.86 -7.54 11.81
N ASN A 57 27.58 -7.87 12.88
CA ASN A 57 29.00 -7.62 13.01
C ASN A 57 29.44 -6.14 12.80
N PRO A 58 28.92 -5.18 13.62
CA PRO A 58 28.17 -5.37 14.87
C PRO A 58 26.70 -5.73 14.65
N THR A 59 26.07 -6.40 15.62
CA THR A 59 24.62 -6.69 15.58
C THR A 59 23.87 -5.50 16.15
N GLU A 60 23.00 -4.91 15.34
CA GLU A 60 22.22 -3.74 15.75
C GLU A 60 20.95 -3.57 14.90
N ASP A 61 19.86 -3.13 15.54
CA ASP A 61 18.61 -2.72 14.92
C ASP A 61 18.55 -1.19 14.81
N GLY A 62 17.91 -0.70 13.76
CA GLY A 62 17.77 0.72 13.48
C GLY A 62 17.61 0.96 11.98
N VAL A 63 17.46 2.20 11.56
CA VAL A 63 17.42 2.51 10.14
C VAL A 63 18.82 2.86 9.65
N PHE A 64 19.27 2.13 8.62
CA PHE A 64 20.59 2.29 8.04
C PHE A 64 20.48 2.56 6.55
N LYS A 65 21.11 3.64 6.10
CA LYS A 65 21.30 3.92 4.67
C LYS A 65 22.47 3.11 4.15
N ILE A 66 22.28 2.34 3.09
CA ILE A 66 23.39 1.62 2.43
C ILE A 66 24.28 2.62 1.67
N VAL A 67 25.58 2.55 1.91
CA VAL A 67 26.56 3.31 1.14
C VAL A 67 26.80 2.59 -0.18
N ASN A 68 26.24 3.14 -1.24
CA ASN A 68 26.25 2.54 -2.57
C ASN A 68 26.77 3.54 -3.60
N ASP A 69 27.98 3.33 -4.07
CA ASP A 69 28.63 4.20 -5.08
C ASP A 69 27.91 4.11 -6.45
N TYR A 70 27.00 3.17 -6.64
CA TYR A 70 26.29 2.94 -7.91
C TYR A 70 25.07 3.87 -8.09
N THR A 71 24.35 4.16 -7.01
CA THR A 71 23.08 4.92 -7.08
C THR A 71 23.18 6.30 -6.44
N GLY A 72 24.32 6.65 -5.82
CA GLY A 72 24.56 7.96 -5.21
C GLY A 72 24.07 8.08 -3.76
N GLU A 73 24.17 9.30 -3.24
CA GLU A 73 23.83 9.63 -1.85
C GLU A 73 22.33 9.80 -1.65
N GLY A 74 21.90 9.74 -0.40
CA GLY A 74 20.52 9.99 0.03
C GLY A 74 19.52 8.91 -0.37
N TRP A 75 18.25 9.20 -0.13
CA TRP A 75 17.10 8.35 -0.44
C TRP A 75 16.56 8.61 -1.86
N ASN A 76 15.64 7.76 -2.32
CA ASN A 76 14.89 8.05 -3.53
C ASN A 76 14.04 9.32 -3.34
N GLU A 77 13.85 10.07 -4.42
CA GLU A 77 12.98 11.24 -4.47
C GLU A 77 11.59 10.86 -5.01
N GLN A 78 10.61 11.78 -4.91
CA GLN A 78 9.20 11.58 -5.28
C GLN A 78 8.52 10.46 -4.48
N VAL A 79 8.81 10.41 -3.21
CA VAL A 79 8.12 9.65 -2.17
C VAL A 79 7.39 10.61 -1.23
N ASP A 80 6.60 10.10 -0.28
CA ASP A 80 5.95 10.95 0.73
C ASP A 80 6.99 11.72 1.57
N ASP A 81 6.68 12.93 1.99
CA ASP A 81 7.53 13.81 2.79
C ASP A 81 7.41 13.57 4.30
N GLU A 82 6.62 12.63 4.73
CA GLU A 82 6.54 12.18 6.12
C GLU A 82 7.96 11.79 6.59
N LEU A 83 8.32 12.15 7.82
CA LEU A 83 9.66 11.99 8.36
C LEU A 83 10.77 12.65 7.51
N GLY A 84 10.43 13.68 6.72
CA GLY A 84 11.35 14.37 5.82
C GLY A 84 11.56 13.69 4.47
N ASN A 85 11.59 12.36 4.44
CA ASN A 85 11.59 11.49 3.26
C ASN A 85 11.21 10.07 3.68
N PHE A 86 10.14 9.52 3.14
CA PHE A 86 9.64 8.22 3.56
C PHE A 86 9.90 7.10 2.54
N ASP A 87 11.03 7.14 1.84
CA ASP A 87 11.48 6.04 0.98
C ASP A 87 11.64 4.72 1.77
N TYR A 88 12.27 4.79 2.94
CA TYR A 88 12.46 3.60 3.78
C TYR A 88 11.22 3.27 4.62
N LEU A 89 10.63 2.11 4.40
CA LEU A 89 9.54 1.57 5.23
C LEU A 89 10.04 0.48 6.18
N MET A 90 10.58 -0.62 5.66
CA MET A 90 11.03 -1.78 6.44
C MET A 90 11.92 -2.72 5.64
N GLY A 91 12.65 -3.58 6.32
CA GLY A 91 13.44 -4.66 5.74
C GLY A 91 14.58 -4.18 4.83
N ALA A 92 14.77 -4.79 3.69
CA ALA A 92 15.73 -4.36 2.67
C ALA A 92 15.00 -3.54 1.60
N ASN A 93 15.08 -2.22 1.68
CA ASN A 93 14.38 -1.28 0.81
C ASN A 93 15.00 -1.24 -0.58
N ILE A 94 14.20 -1.44 -1.61
CA ILE A 94 14.67 -1.49 -3.00
C ILE A 94 15.13 -0.10 -3.46
N ASP A 95 16.31 -0.03 -4.10
CA ASP A 95 16.79 1.19 -4.73
C ASP A 95 16.38 1.23 -6.21
N PHE A 96 15.31 1.95 -6.50
CA PHE A 96 14.79 2.11 -7.86
C PHE A 96 15.68 2.94 -8.78
N ARG A 97 16.70 3.65 -8.27
CA ARG A 97 17.71 4.35 -9.08
C ARG A 97 18.64 3.38 -9.80
N ASN A 98 18.69 2.12 -9.36
CA ASN A 98 19.42 1.06 -10.04
C ASN A 98 18.61 0.55 -11.24
N HIS A 99 19.03 0.92 -12.45
CA HIS A 99 18.34 0.53 -13.69
C HIS A 99 18.19 -0.99 -13.85
N ALA A 100 19.17 -1.78 -13.43
CA ALA A 100 19.08 -3.23 -13.52
C ALA A 100 17.97 -3.80 -12.62
N VAL A 101 17.72 -3.17 -11.47
CA VAL A 101 16.62 -3.51 -10.56
C VAL A 101 15.27 -3.19 -11.20
N THR A 102 15.11 -2.00 -11.78
CA THR A 102 13.85 -1.60 -12.42
C THR A 102 13.50 -2.50 -13.61
N GLU A 103 14.49 -2.90 -14.41
CA GLU A 103 14.28 -3.83 -15.51
C GLU A 103 13.94 -5.25 -15.02
N GLU A 104 14.56 -5.73 -13.94
CA GLU A 104 14.21 -7.01 -13.34
C GLU A 104 12.77 -7.02 -12.81
N ILE A 105 12.32 -5.92 -12.19
CA ILE A 105 10.93 -5.82 -11.69
C ILE A 105 9.92 -5.77 -12.86
N LYS A 106 10.24 -5.11 -13.97
CA LYS A 106 9.43 -5.14 -15.19
C LYS A 106 9.38 -6.55 -15.81
N TYR A 107 10.51 -7.25 -15.85
CA TYR A 107 10.58 -8.63 -16.29
C TYR A 107 9.71 -9.54 -15.41
N TRP A 108 9.81 -9.38 -14.08
CA TRP A 108 8.98 -10.11 -13.12
C TRP A 108 7.48 -9.85 -13.33
N ALA A 109 7.08 -8.61 -13.57
CA ALA A 109 5.68 -8.27 -13.82
C ALA A 109 5.10 -9.02 -15.04
N ARG A 110 5.86 -9.06 -16.15
CA ARG A 110 5.48 -9.84 -17.33
C ARG A 110 5.32 -11.31 -17.00
N TRP A 111 6.30 -11.89 -16.28
CA TRP A 111 6.24 -13.27 -15.86
C TRP A 111 5.01 -13.57 -14.99
N VAL A 112 4.67 -12.69 -14.05
CA VAL A 112 3.45 -12.85 -13.23
C VAL A 112 2.20 -12.87 -14.09
N MET A 113 2.06 -11.92 -15.02
CA MET A 113 0.90 -11.89 -15.94
C MET A 113 0.79 -13.17 -16.79
N GLU A 114 1.91 -13.65 -17.32
CA GLU A 114 1.95 -14.88 -18.10
C GLU A 114 1.58 -16.14 -17.28
N GLN A 115 1.99 -16.19 -16.00
CA GLN A 115 1.73 -17.36 -15.14
C GLN A 115 0.32 -17.35 -14.54
N THR A 116 -0.22 -16.18 -14.24
CA THR A 116 -1.48 -16.06 -13.50
C THR A 116 -2.67 -15.70 -14.38
N GLY A 117 -2.43 -15.04 -15.51
CA GLY A 117 -3.49 -14.48 -16.36
C GLY A 117 -4.28 -13.38 -15.63
N CYS A 118 -3.66 -12.64 -14.70
CA CYS A 118 -4.33 -11.61 -13.94
C CYS A 118 -4.82 -10.44 -14.81
N ASP A 119 -5.96 -9.86 -14.44
CA ASP A 119 -6.58 -8.73 -15.12
C ASP A 119 -6.19 -7.37 -14.51
N GLY A 120 -5.29 -7.36 -13.51
CA GLY A 120 -4.87 -6.14 -12.86
C GLY A 120 -3.92 -6.35 -11.69
N PHE A 121 -3.53 -5.25 -11.03
CA PHE A 121 -2.62 -5.24 -9.90
C PHE A 121 -3.14 -4.35 -8.76
N ARG A 122 -2.92 -4.80 -7.54
CA ARG A 122 -2.89 -3.93 -6.36
C ARG A 122 -1.43 -3.61 -6.07
N LEU A 123 -1.11 -2.32 -6.04
CA LEU A 123 0.22 -1.82 -5.73
C LEU A 123 0.26 -1.40 -4.26
N ASP A 124 1.14 -2.06 -3.52
CA ASP A 124 1.29 -1.88 -2.08
C ASP A 124 2.15 -0.68 -1.75
N ALA A 125 1.83 0.02 -0.64
CA ALA A 125 2.68 1.01 0.03
C ALA A 125 3.32 2.05 -0.90
N VAL A 126 2.57 2.55 -1.90
CA VAL A 126 3.13 3.38 -2.98
C VAL A 126 3.68 4.72 -2.51
N LYS A 127 3.31 5.22 -1.32
CA LYS A 127 3.87 6.44 -0.76
C LYS A 127 5.37 6.33 -0.43
N HIS A 128 5.88 5.09 -0.27
CA HIS A 128 7.28 4.76 0.01
C HIS A 128 8.09 4.39 -1.24
N ILE A 129 7.49 4.48 -2.41
CA ILE A 129 8.10 4.06 -3.69
C ILE A 129 8.04 5.23 -4.66
N PRO A 130 9.16 5.56 -5.35
CA PRO A 130 9.20 6.71 -6.24
C PRO A 130 8.05 6.72 -7.27
N ALA A 131 7.28 7.78 -7.32
CA ALA A 131 6.14 7.90 -8.23
C ALA A 131 6.58 7.74 -9.71
N TRP A 132 7.77 8.24 -10.08
CA TRP A 132 8.33 8.07 -11.44
C TRP A 132 8.54 6.60 -11.81
N PHE A 133 8.91 5.74 -10.83
CA PHE A 133 9.08 4.31 -11.07
C PHE A 133 7.71 3.66 -11.37
N TYR A 134 6.70 3.91 -10.52
CA TYR A 134 5.38 3.33 -10.74
C TYR A 134 4.73 3.83 -12.04
N LYS A 135 4.90 5.11 -12.38
CA LYS A 135 4.46 5.61 -13.68
C LYS A 135 5.05 4.78 -14.83
N ALA A 136 6.38 4.61 -14.86
CA ALA A 136 7.07 3.85 -15.90
C ALA A 136 6.74 2.35 -15.86
N TRP A 137 6.52 1.78 -14.67
CA TRP A 137 6.15 0.39 -14.52
C TRP A 137 4.72 0.13 -14.98
N ILE A 138 3.77 1.00 -14.64
CA ILE A 138 2.37 0.91 -15.09
C ILE A 138 2.29 1.02 -16.61
N GLU A 139 3.02 1.96 -17.21
CA GLU A 139 3.12 2.08 -18.67
C GLU A 139 3.60 0.78 -19.31
N HIS A 140 4.66 0.19 -18.74
CA HIS A 140 5.21 -1.07 -19.24
C HIS A 140 4.20 -2.23 -19.16
N VAL A 141 3.52 -2.43 -18.02
CA VAL A 141 2.58 -3.55 -17.87
C VAL A 141 1.34 -3.36 -18.75
N GLN A 142 0.86 -2.13 -18.93
CA GLN A 142 -0.24 -1.82 -19.84
C GLN A 142 0.14 -2.07 -21.32
N GLU A 143 1.38 -1.75 -21.71
CA GLU A 143 1.88 -1.98 -23.08
C GLU A 143 1.98 -3.48 -23.41
N VAL A 144 2.44 -4.30 -22.47
CA VAL A 144 2.67 -5.73 -22.70
C VAL A 144 1.44 -6.60 -22.42
N ALA A 145 0.43 -6.07 -21.74
CA ALA A 145 -0.79 -6.79 -21.42
C ALA A 145 -1.65 -7.00 -22.68
N PRO A 146 -2.34 -8.16 -22.81
CA PRO A 146 -3.23 -8.44 -23.94
C PRO A 146 -4.51 -7.60 -23.92
N GLN A 147 -4.87 -7.03 -22.76
CA GLN A 147 -6.04 -6.19 -22.54
C GLN A 147 -5.74 -5.14 -21.45
N PRO A 148 -6.51 -4.05 -21.37
CA PRO A 148 -6.33 -3.05 -20.32
C PRO A 148 -6.41 -3.67 -18.93
N LEU A 149 -5.40 -3.38 -18.08
CA LEU A 149 -5.34 -3.86 -16.71
C LEU A 149 -6.02 -2.87 -15.76
N PHE A 150 -6.74 -3.40 -14.79
CA PHE A 150 -7.21 -2.62 -13.63
C PHE A 150 -6.06 -2.47 -12.63
N ILE A 151 -5.69 -1.23 -12.31
CA ILE A 151 -4.61 -0.96 -11.36
C ILE A 151 -5.14 -0.08 -10.24
N VAL A 152 -4.99 -0.56 -9.02
CA VAL A 152 -5.28 0.18 -7.79
C VAL A 152 -4.05 0.22 -6.90
N ALA A 153 -3.76 1.37 -6.32
CA ALA A 153 -2.61 1.56 -5.46
C ALA A 153 -3.02 1.97 -4.04
N GLU A 154 -2.22 1.57 -3.08
CA GLU A 154 -2.40 1.95 -1.70
C GLU A 154 -1.45 3.09 -1.34
N TYR A 155 -2.01 4.30 -1.35
CA TYR A 155 -1.39 5.49 -0.77
C TYR A 155 -2.11 5.80 0.54
N TRP A 156 -1.60 5.27 1.67
CA TRP A 156 -2.29 5.41 2.95
C TRP A 156 -2.00 6.75 3.59
N SER A 157 -2.90 7.68 3.38
CA SER A 157 -2.96 8.99 4.02
C SER A 157 -4.43 9.42 4.16
N HIS A 158 -4.72 10.16 5.23
CA HIS A 158 -6.06 10.74 5.44
C HIS A 158 -6.20 12.14 4.83
N GLU A 159 -5.14 12.66 4.23
CA GLU A 159 -5.09 13.94 3.52
C GLU A 159 -5.38 13.72 2.03
N VAL A 160 -6.58 14.10 1.58
CA VAL A 160 -7.00 13.89 0.19
C VAL A 160 -6.08 14.59 -0.82
N GLU A 161 -5.49 15.71 -0.44
CA GLU A 161 -4.56 16.47 -1.26
C GLU A 161 -3.30 15.65 -1.61
N LYS A 162 -2.80 14.83 -0.68
CA LYS A 162 -1.66 13.93 -0.93
C LYS A 162 -2.02 12.85 -1.95
N LEU A 163 -3.24 12.29 -1.84
CA LEU A 163 -3.73 11.31 -2.81
C LEU A 163 -3.84 11.92 -4.21
N GLN A 164 -4.42 13.13 -4.31
CA GLN A 164 -4.54 13.85 -5.59
C GLN A 164 -3.17 14.18 -6.19
N GLN A 165 -2.22 14.65 -5.38
CA GLN A 165 -0.84 14.89 -5.83
C GLN A 165 -0.17 13.62 -6.37
N TYR A 166 -0.38 12.46 -5.73
CA TYR A 166 0.15 11.21 -6.23
C TYR A 166 -0.48 10.81 -7.57
N ILE A 167 -1.81 10.96 -7.71
CA ILE A 167 -2.51 10.72 -9.00
C ILE A 167 -1.92 11.60 -10.11
N ASP A 168 -1.66 12.87 -9.81
CA ASP A 168 -1.03 13.80 -10.76
C ASP A 168 0.41 13.36 -11.14
N LEU A 169 1.22 12.94 -10.15
CA LEU A 169 2.59 12.47 -10.38
C LEU A 169 2.64 11.23 -11.31
N VAL A 170 1.67 10.34 -11.20
CA VAL A 170 1.56 9.17 -12.07
C VAL A 170 0.65 9.40 -13.29
N GLU A 171 0.27 10.66 -13.57
CA GLU A 171 -0.55 11.08 -14.71
C GLU A 171 -1.90 10.33 -14.82
N GLY A 172 -2.55 10.10 -13.68
CA GLY A 172 -3.85 9.41 -13.63
C GLY A 172 -3.82 7.93 -14.04
N LYS A 173 -2.67 7.28 -14.01
CA LYS A 173 -2.51 5.90 -14.51
C LYS A 173 -2.96 4.82 -13.54
N THR A 174 -3.32 5.19 -12.30
CA THR A 174 -3.81 4.25 -11.29
C THR A 174 -4.95 4.87 -10.49
N MET A 175 -5.83 4.02 -9.98
CA MET A 175 -6.78 4.40 -8.94
C MET A 175 -6.11 4.25 -7.56
N LEU A 176 -6.65 4.93 -6.55
CA LEU A 176 -6.19 4.80 -5.17
C LEU A 176 -7.33 4.33 -4.25
N PHE A 177 -6.98 3.58 -3.22
CA PHE A 177 -7.90 3.35 -2.11
C PHE A 177 -8.21 4.66 -1.39
N ASP A 178 -9.49 4.90 -1.13
CA ASP A 178 -9.98 6.10 -0.44
C ASP A 178 -9.78 5.97 1.08
N ALA A 179 -8.53 6.11 1.53
CA ALA A 179 -8.19 6.06 2.95
C ALA A 179 -8.88 7.16 3.77
N PRO A 180 -9.06 8.41 3.26
CA PRO A 180 -9.90 9.41 3.93
C PRO A 180 -11.32 8.94 4.22
N LEU A 181 -12.00 8.27 3.27
CA LEU A 181 -13.35 7.75 3.46
C LEU A 181 -13.38 6.63 4.50
N GLN A 182 -12.40 5.73 4.48
CA GLN A 182 -12.29 4.67 5.47
C GLN A 182 -12.19 5.24 6.89
N MET A 183 -11.37 6.25 7.10
CA MET A 183 -11.24 6.93 8.39
C MET A 183 -12.56 7.59 8.83
N LYS A 184 -13.30 8.22 7.91
CA LYS A 184 -14.63 8.78 8.22
C LYS A 184 -15.64 7.71 8.63
N PHE A 185 -15.60 6.53 8.03
CA PHE A 185 -16.42 5.40 8.47
C PHE A 185 -16.03 4.92 9.87
N HIS A 186 -14.73 4.83 10.16
CA HIS A 186 -14.25 4.54 11.50
C HIS A 186 -14.78 5.55 12.52
N GLU A 187 -14.59 6.85 12.28
CA GLU A 187 -15.04 7.92 13.16
C GLU A 187 -16.57 7.91 13.34
N ALA A 188 -17.33 7.82 12.25
CA ALA A 188 -18.78 7.78 12.28
C ALA A 188 -19.31 6.60 13.10
N SER A 189 -18.68 5.43 12.95
CA SER A 189 -19.06 4.23 13.70
C SER A 189 -18.85 4.39 15.21
N ARG A 190 -17.84 5.15 15.63
CA ARG A 190 -17.50 5.39 17.04
C ARG A 190 -18.31 6.52 17.66
N GLN A 191 -18.56 7.60 16.91
CA GLN A 191 -19.36 8.73 17.38
C GLN A 191 -20.87 8.44 17.37
N GLY A 192 -21.31 7.50 16.51
CA GLY A 192 -22.71 7.09 16.41
C GLY A 192 -23.61 8.26 16.05
N ARG A 193 -24.65 8.50 16.86
CA ARG A 193 -25.65 9.55 16.62
C ARG A 193 -25.11 10.99 16.67
N ASP A 194 -23.92 11.17 17.23
CA ASP A 194 -23.30 12.50 17.35
C ASP A 194 -22.48 12.86 16.09
N TYR A 195 -22.28 11.92 15.17
CA TYR A 195 -21.61 12.16 13.89
C TYR A 195 -22.58 12.81 12.88
N ASP A 196 -22.12 13.87 12.24
CA ASP A 196 -22.86 14.54 11.17
C ASP A 196 -22.69 13.77 9.83
N MET A 197 -23.66 12.93 9.50
CA MET A 197 -23.64 12.12 8.29
C MET A 197 -23.61 12.95 6.99
N SER A 198 -23.98 14.23 7.01
CA SER A 198 -23.85 15.10 5.82
C SER A 198 -22.37 15.32 5.43
N GLN A 199 -21.44 15.09 6.35
CA GLN A 199 -19.99 15.25 6.17
C GLN A 199 -19.26 13.96 5.80
N ILE A 200 -19.97 12.84 5.61
CA ILE A 200 -19.36 11.51 5.43
C ILE A 200 -18.42 11.43 4.22
N PHE A 201 -18.71 12.19 3.17
CA PHE A 201 -17.87 12.24 1.95
C PHE A 201 -16.99 13.49 1.88
N SER A 202 -17.18 14.48 2.76
CA SER A 202 -16.42 15.74 2.70
C SER A 202 -14.92 15.51 2.91
N GLY A 203 -14.08 15.95 1.96
CA GLY A 203 -12.62 15.77 2.00
C GLY A 203 -12.18 14.31 1.77
N THR A 204 -12.94 13.53 1.02
CA THR A 204 -12.59 12.18 0.60
C THR A 204 -12.17 12.15 -0.87
N LEU A 205 -11.45 11.11 -1.27
CA LEU A 205 -11.03 10.98 -2.66
C LEU A 205 -12.24 10.77 -3.59
N VAL A 206 -13.26 10.03 -3.17
CA VAL A 206 -14.46 9.80 -3.99
C VAL A 206 -15.29 11.06 -4.19
N GLU A 207 -15.19 12.05 -3.31
CA GLU A 207 -15.78 13.37 -3.54
C GLU A 207 -14.92 14.21 -4.50
N ALA A 208 -13.60 14.23 -4.30
CA ALA A 208 -12.68 15.09 -5.04
C ALA A 208 -12.37 14.57 -6.45
N ASP A 209 -12.19 13.24 -6.60
CA ASP A 209 -11.90 12.56 -7.86
C ASP A 209 -12.53 11.16 -7.90
N PRO A 210 -13.82 11.07 -8.21
CA PRO A 210 -14.55 9.79 -8.20
C PRO A 210 -14.04 8.77 -9.22
N PHE A 211 -13.34 9.20 -10.26
CA PHE A 211 -12.82 8.30 -11.31
C PHE A 211 -11.58 7.53 -10.86
N HIS A 212 -10.81 8.10 -9.93
CA HIS A 212 -9.61 7.45 -9.39
C HIS A 212 -9.82 6.89 -7.98
N ALA A 213 -11.04 6.90 -7.45
CA ALA A 213 -11.33 6.41 -6.11
C ALA A 213 -11.78 4.94 -6.08
N VAL A 214 -11.09 4.12 -5.31
CA VAL A 214 -11.55 2.80 -4.87
C VAL A 214 -11.99 2.90 -3.41
N THR A 215 -13.31 2.86 -3.19
CA THR A 215 -13.90 3.00 -1.86
C THR A 215 -13.86 1.68 -1.09
N LEU A 216 -13.59 1.75 0.22
CA LEU A 216 -13.52 0.58 1.09
C LEU A 216 -14.10 0.89 2.48
N VAL A 217 -14.53 -0.14 3.18
CA VAL A 217 -15.00 -0.04 4.58
C VAL A 217 -13.92 -0.53 5.54
N THR A 218 -13.32 -1.65 5.25
CA THR A 218 -12.27 -2.30 6.05
C THR A 218 -11.29 -2.97 5.11
N ASN A 219 -10.03 -3.09 5.53
CA ASN A 219 -9.02 -3.93 4.89
C ASN A 219 -8.23 -4.72 5.94
N HIS A 220 -7.23 -5.49 5.51
CA HIS A 220 -6.42 -6.33 6.38
C HIS A 220 -5.51 -5.53 7.33
N ASP A 221 -5.23 -4.26 7.05
CA ASP A 221 -4.40 -3.39 7.90
C ASP A 221 -5.24 -2.56 8.87
N THR A 222 -6.50 -2.26 8.53
CA THR A 222 -7.39 -1.46 9.40
C THR A 222 -8.23 -2.31 10.36
N GLN A 223 -8.19 -3.64 10.26
CA GLN A 223 -8.83 -4.53 11.22
C GLN A 223 -8.12 -4.50 12.58
N PRO A 224 -8.76 -4.99 13.66
CA PRO A 224 -8.19 -4.90 15.01
C PRO A 224 -6.77 -5.48 15.12
N LEU A 225 -5.92 -4.79 15.89
CA LEU A 225 -4.51 -5.13 16.20
C LEU A 225 -3.56 -5.15 14.97
N GLN A 226 -3.98 -4.67 13.82
CA GLN A 226 -3.09 -4.54 12.66
C GLN A 226 -2.45 -3.15 12.56
N ALA A 227 -1.47 -3.01 11.67
CA ALA A 227 -0.57 -1.86 11.60
C ALA A 227 -1.26 -0.48 11.46
N LEU A 228 -2.41 -0.44 10.78
CA LEU A 228 -3.20 0.77 10.55
C LEU A 228 -4.56 0.70 11.26
N GLU A 229 -4.61 0.08 12.42
CA GLU A 229 -5.84 -0.21 13.16
C GLU A 229 -6.81 0.97 13.22
N ALA A 230 -7.89 0.86 12.47
CA ALA A 230 -9.01 1.80 12.43
C ALA A 230 -10.31 1.03 12.12
N PRO A 231 -10.74 0.10 13.00
CA PRO A 231 -11.89 -0.76 12.72
C PRO A 231 -13.18 0.05 12.66
N VAL A 232 -14.01 -0.29 11.69
CA VAL A 232 -15.39 0.19 11.61
C VAL A 232 -16.28 -0.75 12.44
N GLU A 233 -17.03 -0.18 13.38
CA GLU A 233 -17.87 -0.95 14.29
C GLU A 233 -18.90 -1.79 13.51
N PRO A 234 -19.18 -3.05 13.91
CA PRO A 234 -20.04 -3.98 13.17
C PRO A 234 -21.43 -3.42 12.87
N TRP A 235 -22.02 -2.64 13.82
CA TRP A 235 -23.33 -2.04 13.64
C TRP A 235 -23.40 -1.02 12.49
N PHE A 236 -22.26 -0.35 12.18
CA PHE A 236 -22.20 0.67 11.13
C PHE A 236 -21.80 0.10 9.76
N LYS A 237 -21.11 -1.05 9.72
CA LYS A 237 -20.67 -1.68 8.46
C LYS A 237 -21.76 -1.82 7.40
N PRO A 238 -22.99 -2.27 7.71
CA PRO A 238 -24.06 -2.33 6.70
C PRO A 238 -24.38 -0.98 6.07
N LEU A 239 -24.34 0.11 6.85
CA LEU A 239 -24.56 1.47 6.35
C LEU A 239 -23.40 1.93 5.47
N ALA A 240 -22.15 1.71 5.90
CA ALA A 240 -20.96 2.03 5.14
C ALA A 240 -20.92 1.27 3.80
N TYR A 241 -21.22 -0.03 3.80
CA TYR A 241 -21.33 -0.81 2.57
C TYR A 241 -22.49 -0.34 1.66
N ALA A 242 -23.63 0.05 2.21
CA ALA A 242 -24.71 0.63 1.41
C ALA A 242 -24.25 1.93 0.72
N LEU A 243 -23.50 2.79 1.45
CA LEU A 243 -22.97 4.04 0.91
C LEU A 243 -21.98 3.81 -0.26
N ILE A 244 -21.09 2.82 -0.19
CA ILE A 244 -20.13 2.59 -1.27
C ILE A 244 -20.69 1.70 -2.40
N LEU A 245 -21.56 0.76 -2.10
CA LEU A 245 -22.11 -0.18 -3.10
C LEU A 245 -23.24 0.42 -3.93
N LEU A 246 -24.07 1.30 -3.35
CA LEU A 246 -25.26 1.80 -4.03
C LEU A 246 -25.07 3.20 -4.66
N ARG A 247 -23.89 3.81 -4.50
CA ARG A 247 -23.55 5.09 -5.16
C ARG A 247 -22.97 4.87 -6.56
N GLU A 248 -23.15 5.90 -7.41
CA GLU A 248 -22.57 5.97 -8.75
C GLU A 248 -21.05 6.15 -8.70
N ASN A 249 -20.57 6.98 -7.79
CA ASN A 249 -19.18 7.41 -7.70
C ASN A 249 -18.29 6.40 -6.98
N GLY A 250 -17.08 6.19 -7.51
CA GLY A 250 -16.06 5.31 -6.98
C GLY A 250 -16.27 3.82 -7.33
N VAL A 251 -15.21 3.04 -7.24
CA VAL A 251 -15.24 1.58 -7.39
C VAL A 251 -15.24 0.96 -6.00
N PRO A 252 -16.30 0.26 -5.58
CA PRO A 252 -16.36 -0.30 -4.23
C PRO A 252 -15.49 -1.56 -4.11
N SER A 253 -14.74 -1.64 -3.01
CA SER A 253 -14.03 -2.84 -2.56
C SER A 253 -14.74 -3.47 -1.37
N VAL A 254 -14.92 -4.78 -1.41
CA VAL A 254 -15.54 -5.56 -0.33
C VAL A 254 -14.48 -6.40 0.35
N PHE A 255 -14.38 -6.28 1.67
CA PHE A 255 -13.42 -7.06 2.45
C PHE A 255 -13.95 -8.48 2.69
N TYR A 256 -13.18 -9.49 2.31
CA TYR A 256 -13.60 -10.90 2.37
C TYR A 256 -14.07 -11.34 3.76
N PRO A 257 -13.40 -10.99 4.88
CA PRO A 257 -13.88 -11.33 6.21
C PRO A 257 -15.24 -10.73 6.58
N ASP A 258 -15.61 -9.57 6.03
CA ASP A 258 -16.94 -9.00 6.28
C ASP A 258 -18.05 -9.81 5.58
N LEU A 259 -17.71 -10.56 4.51
CA LEU A 259 -18.67 -11.40 3.78
C LEU A 259 -18.78 -12.81 4.34
N PHE A 260 -17.68 -13.38 4.88
CA PHE A 260 -17.62 -14.78 5.28
C PHE A 260 -17.26 -15.02 6.75
N GLY A 261 -16.94 -13.94 7.47
CA GLY A 261 -16.39 -14.01 8.83
C GLY A 261 -14.92 -14.38 8.84
N ALA A 262 -14.24 -14.07 9.93
CA ALA A 262 -12.89 -14.51 10.21
C ALA A 262 -12.64 -14.51 11.72
N SER A 263 -11.66 -15.32 12.15
CA SER A 263 -11.10 -15.26 13.50
C SER A 263 -9.59 -15.42 13.44
N TYR A 264 -8.89 -14.73 14.34
CA TYR A 264 -7.43 -14.84 14.47
C TYR A 264 -7.02 -14.45 15.90
N GLU A 265 -5.79 -14.79 16.25
CA GLU A 265 -5.16 -14.31 17.48
C GLU A 265 -4.00 -13.38 17.11
N ASP A 266 -3.87 -12.29 17.87
CA ASP A 266 -2.75 -11.37 17.71
C ASP A 266 -2.35 -10.75 19.05
N THR A 267 -1.14 -10.19 19.11
CA THR A 267 -0.57 -9.59 20.32
C THR A 267 -0.74 -8.08 20.29
N GLY A 268 -1.45 -7.57 21.29
CA GLY A 268 -1.62 -6.12 21.45
C GLY A 268 -0.33 -5.41 21.90
N GLY A 269 -0.34 -4.08 21.84
CA GLY A 269 0.78 -3.24 22.28
C GLY A 269 1.14 -3.37 23.77
N ASP A 270 0.27 -3.99 24.56
CA ASP A 270 0.51 -4.35 25.98
C ASP A 270 1.21 -5.72 26.15
N GLY A 271 1.51 -6.42 25.04
CA GLY A 271 2.15 -7.73 25.02
C GLY A 271 1.21 -8.90 25.36
N GLN A 272 -0.11 -8.68 25.45
CA GLN A 272 -1.09 -9.74 25.65
C GLN A 272 -1.66 -10.23 24.32
N THR A 273 -1.96 -11.53 24.25
CA THR A 273 -2.60 -12.13 23.07
C THR A 273 -4.11 -12.02 23.21
N TYR A 274 -4.76 -11.56 22.16
CA TYR A 274 -6.21 -11.38 22.06
C TYR A 274 -6.78 -12.25 20.92
N ALA A 275 -7.91 -12.90 21.21
CA ALA A 275 -8.70 -13.54 20.17
C ALA A 275 -9.65 -12.51 19.53
N ILE A 276 -9.52 -12.34 18.23
CA ILE A 276 -10.33 -11.40 17.45
C ILE A 276 -11.34 -12.17 16.63
N GLU A 277 -12.62 -11.78 16.76
CA GLU A 277 -13.73 -12.32 15.99
C GLU A 277 -14.27 -11.24 15.05
N MET A 278 -14.32 -11.54 13.77
CA MET A 278 -14.89 -10.68 12.74
C MET A 278 -16.21 -11.30 12.26
N PRO A 279 -17.37 -10.75 12.69
CA PRO A 279 -18.65 -11.33 12.31
C PRO A 279 -18.99 -11.08 10.84
N VAL A 280 -19.73 -12.00 10.25
CA VAL A 280 -20.36 -11.84 8.93
C VAL A 280 -21.32 -10.64 8.96
N ILE A 281 -21.27 -9.79 7.97
CA ILE A 281 -22.22 -8.71 7.76
C ILE A 281 -23.40 -9.27 6.93
N GLU A 282 -24.47 -9.68 7.59
CA GLU A 282 -25.58 -10.42 7.00
C GLU A 282 -26.18 -9.74 5.76
N GLN A 283 -26.28 -8.40 5.76
CA GLN A 283 -26.86 -7.62 4.66
C GLN A 283 -25.94 -7.47 3.44
N LEU A 284 -24.66 -7.85 3.55
CA LEU A 284 -23.66 -7.54 2.52
C LEU A 284 -23.93 -8.27 1.20
N HIS A 285 -24.37 -9.52 1.25
CA HIS A 285 -24.77 -10.27 0.05
C HIS A 285 -25.94 -9.59 -0.69
N GLU A 286 -26.93 -9.10 0.03
CA GLU A 286 -28.10 -8.42 -0.54
C GLU A 286 -27.70 -7.06 -1.15
N LEU A 287 -26.76 -6.34 -0.52
CA LEU A 287 -26.24 -5.08 -1.04
C LEU A 287 -25.44 -5.27 -2.34
N ILE A 288 -24.64 -6.34 -2.42
CA ILE A 288 -23.91 -6.70 -3.64
C ILE A 288 -24.90 -7.05 -4.78
N ASP A 289 -25.92 -7.86 -4.48
CA ASP A 289 -26.97 -8.19 -5.45
C ASP A 289 -27.76 -6.94 -5.90
N ALA A 290 -28.06 -6.04 -4.97
CA ALA A 290 -28.72 -4.77 -5.27
C ALA A 290 -27.86 -3.88 -6.18
N ARG A 291 -26.54 -3.80 -5.95
CA ARG A 291 -25.62 -3.09 -6.84
C ARG A 291 -25.67 -3.67 -8.25
N GLN A 292 -25.57 -4.99 -8.37
CA GLN A 292 -25.50 -5.64 -9.69
C GLN A 292 -26.79 -5.50 -10.49
N ARG A 293 -27.95 -5.49 -9.83
CA ARG A 293 -29.26 -5.50 -10.50
C ARG A 293 -29.92 -4.13 -10.62
N PHE A 294 -29.72 -3.24 -9.66
CA PHE A 294 -30.55 -2.05 -9.52
C PHE A 294 -29.77 -0.73 -9.45
N ALA A 295 -28.49 -0.74 -9.04
CA ALA A 295 -27.71 0.49 -8.91
C ALA A 295 -27.18 0.97 -10.28
N HIS A 296 -28.06 1.31 -11.18
CA HIS A 296 -27.80 1.79 -12.53
C HIS A 296 -28.49 3.13 -12.77
N GLY A 297 -27.88 3.97 -13.63
CA GLY A 297 -28.44 5.26 -14.03
C GLY A 297 -27.91 6.42 -13.20
N VAL A 298 -28.50 7.60 -13.41
CA VAL A 298 -28.06 8.84 -12.77
C VAL A 298 -28.56 8.90 -11.34
N GLN A 299 -27.64 9.13 -10.40
CA GLN A 299 -27.97 9.33 -9.00
C GLN A 299 -28.50 10.76 -8.76
N THR A 300 -29.59 10.89 -8.02
CA THR A 300 -30.12 12.18 -7.55
C THR A 300 -30.04 12.21 -6.01
N LEU A 301 -29.40 13.26 -5.49
CA LEU A 301 -29.37 13.53 -4.05
C LEU A 301 -30.50 14.52 -3.73
N TRP A 302 -31.29 14.21 -2.71
CA TRP A 302 -32.42 15.03 -2.24
C TRP A 302 -32.09 15.68 -0.89
#